data_b3452a0c948ca38698811181b8466f40
#
_entry.id   b3452a0c948ca38698811181b8466f40
#
_cell.length_a   1.000
_cell.length_b   1.000
_cell.length_c   1.000
_cell.angle_alpha   90.00
_cell.angle_beta   90.00
_cell.angle_gamma   90.00
#
_symmetry.space_group_name_H-M   'P 1'
#
loop_
_entity.id
_entity.type
_entity.pdbx_description
1 polymer ?
#
loop_
_entity_poly.entity_id
_entity_poly.type
_entity_poly.pdbx_seq_one_letter_code
_entity_poly.pdbx_strand_id
1 'polypeptide(L)'
;MRRFKKVAIGTLVILIGVAFVLFLILREPTKLVSIQDFNTLLHSNKIQSIKMDDHYIYLKVDFKIYKTARVGWKDSLQFPTNIPIEILEEDNTTQQILDLVVIFFFLVLLALILRFAWNKKNYPVQASYDNALKAQSPPMPSLHATLPSVRFEDVAGTKEVKEELYEIVDYLKNPKKYQDLKIKLPKGVLLVGPPGVGKTMIAKALASEAKVPFFYHSGSAFVQIYVGVGAKRVRELFAKAKAFSPSIVFIDEIDAVGKARGHQRNDEREATLNQLLTEMDGFEESAQVIVIGATNKIDVMDEALLRSGRFDRRIFISLPDLEERIQILDSYLKDKQHSLDCKEVAKICVGFSGAMLASLVNESALNALRRNATQITMQDILEIKDKIAFGKKKNVALSEQEKNLYALYQSAKAFSAYWLEVEFDKVLLMGDFLMASDQKVRSQSEMNNSIKVYLSGMIILELFFQEHYTLVKDDLKHAFEIAKRMCEDYAMGHKFIGDRTDMEALLGTLYKEQKEFLGNSKMQVEAIAKVLLEKEKLSKIQMQEILRSFV
;
A
#
# COMPACT_ATOMS: atom_id res chain seq x y z
N MET A 1 -10.29 30.74 33.65
CA MET A 1 -9.40 30.37 34.79
C MET A 1 -8.46 29.18 34.52
N ARG A 2 -8.83 28.06 33.84
CA ARG A 2 -7.93 26.91 33.60
C ARG A 2 -6.76 27.18 32.65
N ARG A 3 -6.86 28.05 31.67
CA ARG A 3 -5.76 28.44 30.76
C ARG A 3 -4.67 29.24 31.48
N PHE A 4 -5.04 30.17 32.37
CA PHE A 4 -4.09 30.98 33.16
C PHE A 4 -3.22 30.11 34.10
N LYS A 5 -3.78 29.07 34.73
CA LYS A 5 -3.02 28.15 35.59
C LYS A 5 -1.99 27.30 34.81
N LYS A 6 -2.32 26.91 33.58
CA LYS A 6 -1.37 26.14 32.74
C LYS A 6 -0.20 27.00 32.24
N VAL A 7 -0.48 28.26 31.90
CA VAL A 7 0.54 29.22 31.49
C VAL A 7 1.46 29.56 32.67
N ALA A 8 0.90 29.79 33.87
CA ALA A 8 1.67 30.07 35.08
C ALA A 8 2.61 28.90 35.50
N ILE A 9 2.17 27.65 35.36
CA ILE A 9 3.00 26.47 35.63
C ILE A 9 4.11 26.34 34.57
N GLY A 10 3.80 26.56 33.30
CA GLY A 10 4.77 26.54 32.22
C GLY A 10 5.86 27.60 32.34
N THR A 11 5.50 28.85 32.73
CA THR A 11 6.46 29.93 32.96
C THR A 11 7.33 29.66 34.19
N LEU A 12 6.78 29.05 35.25
CA LEU A 12 7.57 28.68 36.44
C LEU A 12 8.63 27.62 36.12
N VAL A 13 8.28 26.60 35.33
CA VAL A 13 9.22 25.55 34.91
C VAL A 13 10.32 26.10 34.02
N ILE A 14 10.00 27.03 33.12
CA ILE A 14 11.00 27.71 32.28
C ILE A 14 11.92 28.58 33.12
N LEU A 15 11.43 29.34 34.09
CA LEU A 15 12.22 30.17 35.01
C LEU A 15 13.20 29.32 35.84
N ILE A 16 12.75 28.17 36.33
CA ILE A 16 13.59 27.22 37.08
C ILE A 16 14.67 26.62 36.16
N GLY A 17 14.34 26.27 34.93
CA GLY A 17 15.29 25.77 33.93
C GLY A 17 16.36 26.83 33.57
N VAL A 18 15.95 28.07 33.40
CA VAL A 18 16.88 29.19 33.13
C VAL A 18 17.78 29.44 34.33
N ALA A 19 17.26 29.44 35.56
CA ALA A 19 18.07 29.59 36.79
C ALA A 19 19.10 28.46 36.93
N PHE A 20 18.73 27.21 36.61
CA PHE A 20 19.66 26.08 36.64
C PHE A 20 20.73 26.15 35.56
N VAL A 21 20.41 26.58 34.38
CA VAL A 21 21.38 26.80 33.28
C VAL A 21 22.31 27.94 33.64
N LEU A 22 21.81 29.05 34.22
CA LEU A 22 22.62 30.14 34.73
C LEU A 22 23.59 29.68 35.83
N PHE A 23 23.12 28.84 36.76
CA PHE A 23 23.96 28.24 37.80
C PHE A 23 25.09 27.39 37.22
N LEU A 24 24.82 26.59 36.19
CA LEU A 24 25.84 25.79 35.51
C LEU A 24 26.85 26.64 34.74
N ILE A 25 26.42 27.78 34.17
CA ILE A 25 27.28 28.71 33.43
C ILE A 25 28.17 29.53 34.38
N LEU A 26 27.64 29.92 35.55
CA LEU A 26 28.38 30.70 36.56
C LEU A 26 29.37 29.85 37.38
N ARG A 27 29.30 28.52 37.28
CA ARG A 27 30.25 27.62 37.94
C ARG A 27 31.56 27.62 37.15
N GLU A 28 32.59 28.28 37.70
CA GLU A 28 33.93 28.29 37.09
C GLU A 28 34.44 26.83 36.92
N PRO A 29 34.75 26.37 35.71
CA PRO A 29 35.18 24.98 35.49
C PRO A 29 36.60 24.79 36.02
N THR A 30 36.78 24.02 37.09
CA THR A 30 38.08 23.61 37.58
C THR A 30 38.67 22.51 36.70
N LYS A 31 39.87 22.71 36.14
CA LYS A 31 40.53 21.71 35.28
C LYS A 31 41.59 20.96 36.08
N LEU A 32 41.44 19.65 36.18
CA LEU A 32 42.47 18.79 36.79
C LEU A 32 43.66 18.69 35.82
N VAL A 33 44.87 18.96 36.30
CA VAL A 33 46.09 18.91 35.50
C VAL A 33 47.13 18.01 36.16
N SER A 34 48.05 17.49 35.35
CA SER A 34 49.17 16.70 35.87
C SER A 34 50.12 17.54 36.70
N ILE A 35 50.90 16.91 37.58
CA ILE A 35 51.90 17.58 38.42
C ILE A 35 52.93 18.32 37.57
N GLN A 36 53.31 17.77 36.43
CA GLN A 36 54.25 18.40 35.50
C GLN A 36 53.70 19.68 34.85
N ASP A 37 52.46 19.59 34.37
CA ASP A 37 51.77 20.76 33.74
C ASP A 37 51.50 21.84 34.79
N PHE A 38 51.15 21.45 36.03
CA PHE A 38 50.94 22.37 37.13
C PHE A 38 52.23 23.13 37.49
N ASN A 39 53.38 22.45 37.49
CA ASN A 39 54.68 23.06 37.71
C ASN A 39 55.03 24.06 36.62
N THR A 40 54.74 23.78 35.37
CA THR A 40 54.96 24.74 34.27
C THR A 40 54.07 25.97 34.40
N LEU A 41 52.82 25.79 34.88
CA LEU A 41 51.89 26.89 35.17
C LEU A 41 52.36 27.72 36.41
N LEU A 42 52.93 27.05 37.40
CA LEU A 42 53.47 27.71 38.63
C LEU A 42 54.61 28.68 38.32
N HIS A 43 55.44 28.44 37.34
CA HIS A 43 56.50 29.30 36.88
C HIS A 43 56.08 30.34 35.84
N SER A 44 54.80 30.38 35.45
CA SER A 44 54.26 31.40 34.55
C SER A 44 54.00 32.71 35.31
N ASN A 45 54.47 33.84 34.76
CA ASN A 45 54.28 35.19 35.37
C ASN A 45 52.82 35.69 35.40
N LYS A 46 51.80 34.78 35.24
CA LYS A 46 50.38 35.13 35.11
C LYS A 46 49.52 34.62 36.27
N ILE A 47 50.09 34.21 37.37
CA ILE A 47 49.35 33.66 38.52
C ILE A 47 48.65 34.79 39.27
N GLN A 48 47.35 34.61 39.50
CA GLN A 48 46.53 35.57 40.24
C GLN A 48 46.39 35.22 41.74
N SER A 49 46.19 33.93 42.05
CA SER A 49 46.08 33.43 43.41
C SER A 49 46.40 31.95 43.52
N ILE A 50 46.89 31.50 44.67
CA ILE A 50 47.11 30.10 45.01
C ILE A 50 46.23 29.79 46.22
N LYS A 51 45.43 28.76 46.14
CA LYS A 51 44.60 28.25 47.25
C LYS A 51 44.98 26.81 47.53
N MET A 52 45.03 26.41 48.77
CA MET A 52 45.34 25.05 49.18
C MET A 52 44.25 24.54 50.12
N ASP A 53 43.78 23.31 49.89
CA ASP A 53 43.03 22.53 50.86
C ASP A 53 43.82 21.24 51.26
N ASP A 54 43.22 20.37 52.05
CA ASP A 54 43.89 19.15 52.51
C ASP A 54 44.17 18.15 51.40
N HIS A 55 43.49 18.22 50.27
CA HIS A 55 43.53 17.22 49.20
C HIS A 55 44.05 17.78 47.88
N TYR A 56 43.87 19.09 47.61
CA TYR A 56 44.19 19.71 46.32
C TYR A 56 44.89 21.08 46.50
N ILE A 57 45.65 21.43 45.50
CA ILE A 57 46.22 22.77 45.32
C ILE A 57 45.55 23.40 44.09
N TYR A 58 45.00 24.58 44.25
CA TYR A 58 44.30 25.33 43.21
C TYR A 58 45.15 26.52 42.76
N LEU A 59 45.28 26.67 41.46
CA LEU A 59 46.04 27.76 40.84
C LEU A 59 45.07 28.53 39.92
N LYS A 60 44.92 29.83 40.15
CA LYS A 60 44.12 30.70 39.27
C LYS A 60 45.05 31.43 38.31
N VAL A 61 44.90 31.12 37.00
CA VAL A 61 45.69 31.73 35.91
C VAL A 61 44.72 32.18 34.82
N ASP A 62 44.78 33.45 34.43
CA ASP A 62 43.96 34.02 33.32
C ASP A 62 42.45 33.61 33.39
N PHE A 63 41.80 33.83 34.53
CA PHE A 63 40.38 33.48 34.78
C PHE A 63 40.03 31.98 34.71
N LYS A 64 41.03 31.09 34.72
CA LYS A 64 40.83 29.64 34.79
C LYS A 64 41.42 29.08 36.07
N ILE A 65 40.69 28.14 36.69
CA ILE A 65 41.16 27.48 37.91
C ILE A 65 41.65 26.07 37.54
N TYR A 66 42.93 25.86 37.81
CA TYR A 66 43.57 24.55 37.64
C TYR A 66 43.77 23.93 39.02
N LYS A 67 43.56 22.62 39.14
CA LYS A 67 43.78 21.89 40.38
C LYS A 67 44.66 20.66 40.17
N THR A 68 45.47 20.34 41.18
CA THR A 68 46.28 19.13 41.22
C THR A 68 46.23 18.50 42.63
N ALA A 69 46.43 17.18 42.73
CA ALA A 69 46.42 16.50 44.02
C ALA A 69 47.62 16.88 44.90
N ARG A 70 47.38 17.09 46.19
CA ARG A 70 48.44 17.43 47.17
C ARG A 70 49.30 16.22 47.55
N VAL A 71 48.80 15.00 47.37
CA VAL A 71 49.49 13.75 47.72
C VAL A 71 50.63 13.50 46.74
N GLY A 72 51.91 13.45 47.26
CA GLY A 72 53.12 13.19 46.46
C GLY A 72 54.07 14.34 46.35
N TRP A 73 53.77 15.51 46.94
CA TRP A 73 54.60 16.65 46.95
C TRP A 73 55.46 16.72 48.27
N LYS A 74 56.55 15.96 48.35
CA LYS A 74 57.51 16.06 49.42
C LYS A 74 58.58 17.09 49.01
N ASP A 75 58.62 18.17 49.76
CA ASP A 75 59.74 19.14 49.95
C ASP A 75 60.41 19.83 48.73
N SER A 76 59.83 19.85 47.55
CA SER A 76 60.45 20.40 46.34
C SER A 76 59.68 21.54 45.64
N LEU A 77 58.60 22.06 46.21
CA LEU A 77 57.90 23.23 45.67
C LEU A 77 58.39 24.53 46.22
N GLN A 78 59.14 25.24 45.42
CA GLN A 78 59.43 26.69 45.68
C GLN A 78 58.25 27.48 45.11
N PHE A 79 57.38 27.94 46.01
CA PHE A 79 56.29 28.86 45.59
C PHE A 79 56.88 30.25 45.38
N PRO A 80 56.45 31.04 44.41
CA PRO A 80 56.86 32.42 44.23
C PRO A 80 56.49 33.23 45.46
N THR A 81 57.46 33.88 46.05
CA THR A 81 57.35 34.65 47.32
C THR A 81 56.43 35.87 47.25
N ASN A 82 55.97 36.23 46.03
CA ASN A 82 55.15 37.43 45.80
C ASN A 82 53.68 37.19 45.66
N ILE A 83 53.19 35.93 45.82
CA ILE A 83 51.75 35.58 45.63
C ILE A 83 51.20 35.08 46.97
N PRO A 84 50.11 35.66 47.49
CA PRO A 84 49.55 35.24 48.77
C PRO A 84 48.97 33.78 48.59
N ILE A 85 49.40 32.91 49.51
CA ILE A 85 48.86 31.54 49.61
C ILE A 85 47.73 31.57 50.63
N GLU A 86 46.54 31.30 50.18
CA GLU A 86 45.33 31.25 51.01
C GLU A 86 45.02 29.74 51.35
N ILE A 87 45.16 29.42 52.64
CA ILE A 87 44.81 28.09 53.12
C ILE A 87 43.29 28.08 53.36
N LEU A 88 42.56 27.24 52.60
CA LEU A 88 41.12 27.05 52.80
C LEU A 88 40.96 26.08 53.96
N GLU A 89 40.53 26.55 55.12
CA GLU A 89 39.91 25.65 56.11
C GLU A 89 38.61 25.08 55.50
N GLU A 90 38.38 23.77 55.58
CA GLU A 90 37.17 23.13 55.07
C GLU A 90 35.93 23.67 55.82
N ASP A 91 35.33 24.72 55.27
CA ASP A 91 34.03 25.15 55.74
C ASP A 91 32.95 24.26 55.12
N ASN A 92 32.80 23.06 55.73
CA ASN A 92 31.81 22.04 55.39
C ASN A 92 30.37 22.53 55.54
N THR A 93 30.15 23.68 56.19
CA THR A 93 28.83 24.22 56.46
C THR A 93 28.12 24.74 55.23
N THR A 94 28.81 25.39 54.31
CA THR A 94 28.24 25.88 53.02
C THR A 94 27.88 24.74 52.09
N GLN A 95 28.69 23.68 52.05
CA GLN A 95 28.43 22.51 51.21
C GLN A 95 27.28 21.67 51.74
N GLN A 96 27.19 21.49 53.06
CA GLN A 96 26.07 20.82 53.75
C GLN A 96 24.75 21.57 53.57
N ILE A 97 24.73 22.89 53.60
CA ILE A 97 23.56 23.72 53.35
C ILE A 97 23.12 23.58 51.88
N LEU A 98 24.05 23.52 50.94
CA LEU A 98 23.74 23.34 49.50
C LEU A 98 23.10 21.96 49.23
N ASP A 99 23.67 20.92 49.84
CA ASP A 99 23.14 19.56 49.76
C ASP A 99 21.75 19.44 50.38
N LEU A 100 21.51 20.08 51.52
CA LEU A 100 20.19 20.16 52.14
C LEU A 100 19.16 20.89 51.25
N VAL A 101 19.52 21.95 50.59
CA VAL A 101 18.66 22.67 49.65
C VAL A 101 18.32 21.81 48.44
N VAL A 102 19.28 21.07 47.90
CA VAL A 102 19.06 20.13 46.79
C VAL A 102 18.11 18.99 47.20
N ILE A 103 18.35 18.40 48.36
CA ILE A 103 17.47 17.34 48.93
C ILE A 103 16.05 17.87 49.16
N PHE A 104 15.89 19.06 49.73
CA PHE A 104 14.62 19.71 49.91
C PHE A 104 13.86 19.93 48.61
N PHE A 105 14.60 20.38 47.55
CA PHE A 105 14.02 20.56 46.23
C PHE A 105 13.54 19.25 45.60
N PHE A 106 14.31 18.16 45.76
CA PHE A 106 13.92 16.81 45.32
C PHE A 106 12.69 16.28 46.09
N LEU A 107 12.59 16.54 47.38
CA LEU A 107 11.44 16.15 48.18
C LEU A 107 10.16 16.91 47.76
N VAL A 108 10.29 18.21 47.48
CA VAL A 108 9.16 19.02 46.96
C VAL A 108 8.72 18.53 45.59
N LEU A 109 9.68 18.21 44.70
CA LEU A 109 9.39 17.67 43.37
C LEU A 109 8.70 16.30 43.49
N LEU A 110 9.20 15.43 44.35
CA LEU A 110 8.61 14.12 44.63
C LEU A 110 7.18 14.26 45.22
N ALA A 111 6.97 15.19 46.13
CA ALA A 111 5.64 15.48 46.70
C ALA A 111 4.67 16.01 45.64
N LEU A 112 5.13 16.84 44.69
CA LEU A 112 4.35 17.32 43.57
C LEU A 112 4.00 16.18 42.60
N ILE A 113 4.93 15.28 42.33
CA ILE A 113 4.72 14.10 41.48
C ILE A 113 3.71 13.15 42.15
N LEU A 114 3.87 12.88 43.45
CA LEU A 114 2.96 12.05 44.21
C LEU A 114 1.56 12.68 44.31
N ARG A 115 1.47 13.99 44.52
CA ARG A 115 0.18 14.72 44.52
C ARG A 115 -0.46 14.69 43.12
N PHE A 116 0.32 14.77 42.04
CA PHE A 116 -0.18 14.64 40.69
C PHE A 116 -0.65 13.20 40.40
N ALA A 117 0.10 12.20 40.86
CA ALA A 117 -0.27 10.79 40.76
C ALA A 117 -1.50 10.44 41.60
N TRP A 118 -1.64 11.00 42.80
CA TRP A 118 -2.81 10.79 43.66
C TRP A 118 -4.06 11.49 43.14
N ASN A 119 -3.91 12.68 42.56
CA ASN A 119 -5.02 13.35 41.89
C ASN A 119 -5.48 12.60 40.62
N LYS A 120 -4.59 11.80 40.01
CA LYS A 120 -4.92 10.91 38.87
C LYS A 120 -5.74 9.68 39.28
N LYS A 121 -5.59 9.20 40.54
CA LYS A 121 -6.33 8.03 41.06
C LYS A 121 -7.80 8.30 41.31
N ASN A 122 -8.21 9.54 41.53
CA ASN A 122 -9.59 9.92 41.86
C ASN A 122 -10.41 10.41 40.64
N TYR A 123 -9.86 10.38 39.41
CA TYR A 123 -10.65 10.49 38.19
C TYR A 123 -10.92 9.09 37.66
N PRO A 124 -12.16 8.71 37.36
CA PRO A 124 -12.41 7.46 36.65
C PRO A 124 -11.70 7.55 35.31
N VAL A 125 -10.61 6.79 35.19
CA VAL A 125 -9.68 6.78 34.02
C VAL A 125 -10.43 6.48 32.73
N GLN A 126 -11.58 5.83 32.79
CA GLN A 126 -12.41 5.51 31.64
C GLN A 126 -13.08 6.73 30.97
N ALA A 127 -13.56 7.71 31.72
CA ALA A 127 -14.29 8.85 31.15
C ALA A 127 -13.37 9.92 30.51
N SER A 128 -12.12 10.03 30.96
CA SER A 128 -11.15 11.00 30.39
C SER A 128 -10.45 10.48 29.13
N TYR A 129 -10.20 9.18 29.05
CA TYR A 129 -9.65 8.55 27.84
C TYR A 129 -10.67 8.59 26.69
N ASP A 130 -11.94 8.30 27.00
CA ASP A 130 -13.01 8.35 25.99
C ASP A 130 -13.28 9.76 25.45
N ASN A 131 -13.12 10.79 26.28
CA ASN A 131 -13.28 12.19 25.82
C ASN A 131 -12.06 12.74 25.08
N ALA A 132 -10.85 12.30 25.40
CA ALA A 132 -9.63 12.70 24.69
C ALA A 132 -9.53 11.99 23.32
N LEU A 133 -9.92 10.71 23.26
CA LEU A 133 -10.02 9.95 22.00
C LEU A 133 -11.16 10.45 21.11
N LYS A 134 -12.29 10.88 21.69
CA LYS A 134 -13.39 11.52 20.93
C LYS A 134 -13.01 12.89 20.36
N ALA A 135 -12.07 13.61 20.97
CA ALA A 135 -11.65 14.93 20.51
C ALA A 135 -10.53 14.90 19.46
N GLN A 136 -9.83 13.77 19.29
CA GLN A 136 -8.70 13.60 18.36
C GLN A 136 -8.95 12.59 17.24
N SER A 137 -10.00 11.80 17.32
CA SER A 137 -10.42 10.95 16.21
C SER A 137 -11.31 11.78 15.27
N PRO A 138 -11.05 11.82 13.97
CA PRO A 138 -12.06 12.31 13.04
C PRO A 138 -13.36 11.54 13.34
N PRO A 139 -14.53 12.22 13.26
CA PRO A 139 -15.80 11.57 13.54
C PRO A 139 -15.88 10.32 12.67
N MET A 140 -16.08 9.17 13.31
CA MET A 140 -16.33 7.94 12.58
C MET A 140 -17.48 8.22 11.60
N PRO A 141 -17.35 7.87 10.32
CA PRO A 141 -18.52 7.75 9.49
C PRO A 141 -19.49 6.86 10.28
N SER A 142 -20.67 7.42 10.55
CA SER A 142 -21.68 6.75 11.37
C SER A 142 -21.88 5.34 10.81
N LEU A 143 -21.56 4.33 11.61
CA LEU A 143 -21.81 2.92 11.28
C LEU A 143 -23.34 2.73 11.22
N HIS A 144 -23.93 3.08 10.07
CA HIS A 144 -25.35 2.87 9.84
C HIS A 144 -25.55 1.46 9.30
N ALA A 145 -26.42 0.71 9.94
CA ALA A 145 -26.98 -0.46 9.35
C ALA A 145 -27.80 -0.03 8.13
N THR A 146 -27.41 -0.46 6.95
CA THR A 146 -28.15 -0.19 5.72
C THR A 146 -28.91 -1.46 5.32
N LEU A 147 -30.11 -1.30 4.81
CA LEU A 147 -30.78 -2.35 4.03
C LEU A 147 -30.52 -2.02 2.56
N PRO A 148 -29.61 -2.73 1.89
CA PRO A 148 -29.34 -2.49 0.48
C PRO A 148 -30.58 -2.78 -0.37
N SER A 149 -30.75 -2.04 -1.46
CA SER A 149 -31.83 -2.27 -2.43
C SER A 149 -31.41 -3.16 -3.60
N VAL A 150 -30.11 -3.48 -3.72
CA VAL A 150 -29.53 -4.28 -4.80
C VAL A 150 -29.93 -5.74 -4.62
N ARG A 151 -30.43 -6.39 -5.68
CA ARG A 151 -30.80 -7.82 -5.69
C ARG A 151 -29.79 -8.64 -6.49
N PHE A 152 -29.83 -9.96 -6.36
CA PHE A 152 -29.01 -10.84 -7.21
C PHE A 152 -29.37 -10.73 -8.70
N GLU A 153 -30.56 -10.31 -9.03
CA GLU A 153 -30.99 -10.05 -10.41
C GLU A 153 -30.24 -8.85 -11.02
N ASP A 154 -29.90 -7.85 -10.19
CA ASP A 154 -29.16 -6.65 -10.60
C ASP A 154 -27.66 -6.91 -10.82
N VAL A 155 -27.16 -8.03 -10.29
CA VAL A 155 -25.78 -8.47 -10.48
C VAL A 155 -25.73 -9.36 -11.71
N ALA A 156 -25.38 -8.82 -12.86
CA ALA A 156 -25.23 -9.59 -14.07
C ALA A 156 -24.02 -10.53 -14.00
N GLY A 157 -24.14 -11.74 -14.57
CA GLY A 157 -23.09 -12.76 -14.52
C GLY A 157 -22.99 -13.47 -13.17
N THR A 158 -21.87 -14.16 -12.94
CA THR A 158 -21.52 -14.80 -11.64
C THR A 158 -22.55 -15.82 -11.13
N LYS A 159 -23.13 -16.64 -12.05
CA LYS A 159 -24.18 -17.60 -11.71
C LYS A 159 -23.72 -18.58 -10.62
N GLU A 160 -22.54 -19.18 -10.78
CA GLU A 160 -21.97 -20.14 -9.83
C GLU A 160 -21.77 -19.49 -8.43
N VAL A 161 -21.27 -18.25 -8.38
CA VAL A 161 -21.09 -17.49 -7.14
C VAL A 161 -22.43 -17.24 -6.43
N LYS A 162 -23.47 -16.92 -7.20
CA LYS A 162 -24.81 -16.71 -6.65
C LYS A 162 -25.39 -18.01 -6.06
N GLU A 163 -25.22 -19.12 -6.73
CA GLU A 163 -25.67 -20.44 -6.26
C GLU A 163 -25.03 -20.77 -4.91
N GLU A 164 -23.73 -20.55 -4.75
CA GLU A 164 -23.06 -20.75 -3.47
C GLU A 164 -23.56 -19.79 -2.37
N LEU A 165 -23.87 -18.55 -2.72
CA LEU A 165 -24.35 -17.56 -1.77
C LEU A 165 -25.85 -17.76 -1.40
N TYR A 166 -26.65 -18.42 -2.23
CA TYR A 166 -28.03 -18.73 -1.89
C TYR A 166 -28.17 -19.66 -0.68
N GLU A 167 -27.19 -20.54 -0.42
CA GLU A 167 -27.15 -21.34 0.81
C GLU A 167 -27.06 -20.44 2.07
N ILE A 168 -26.27 -19.36 1.98
CA ILE A 168 -26.12 -18.40 3.07
C ILE A 168 -27.41 -17.59 3.27
N VAL A 169 -28.07 -17.22 2.18
CA VAL A 169 -29.39 -16.55 2.23
C VAL A 169 -30.42 -17.45 2.90
N ASP A 170 -30.48 -18.73 2.51
CA ASP A 170 -31.45 -19.70 3.11
C ASP A 170 -31.19 -19.88 4.61
N TYR A 171 -29.92 -19.97 5.02
CA TYR A 171 -29.56 -20.03 6.43
C TYR A 171 -30.02 -18.81 7.24
N LEU A 172 -29.74 -17.62 6.73
CA LEU A 172 -30.12 -16.37 7.42
C LEU A 172 -31.65 -16.23 7.53
N LYS A 173 -32.39 -16.76 6.53
CA LYS A 173 -33.87 -16.78 6.55
C LYS A 173 -34.46 -17.91 7.41
N ASN A 174 -33.84 -19.08 7.39
CA ASN A 174 -34.37 -20.30 7.97
C ASN A 174 -33.38 -21.01 8.91
N PRO A 175 -32.85 -20.34 9.95
CA PRO A 175 -31.76 -20.87 10.78
C PRO A 175 -32.11 -22.17 11.51
N LYS A 176 -33.36 -22.34 11.90
CA LYS A 176 -33.85 -23.57 12.62
C LYS A 176 -33.61 -24.84 11.81
N LYS A 177 -33.85 -24.81 10.50
CA LYS A 177 -33.65 -25.97 9.60
C LYS A 177 -32.21 -26.51 9.66
N TYR A 178 -31.24 -25.63 9.80
CA TYR A 178 -29.83 -26.00 9.88
C TYR A 178 -29.41 -26.42 11.29
N GLN A 179 -29.98 -25.78 12.31
CA GLN A 179 -29.76 -26.15 13.72
C GLN A 179 -30.29 -27.56 14.03
N ASP A 180 -31.48 -27.90 13.54
CA ASP A 180 -32.09 -29.20 13.75
C ASP A 180 -31.24 -30.34 13.14
N LEU A 181 -30.57 -30.06 12.01
CA LEU A 181 -29.64 -30.98 11.35
C LEU A 181 -28.21 -30.90 11.86
N LYS A 182 -27.93 -30.04 12.86
CA LYS A 182 -26.59 -29.76 13.42
C LYS A 182 -25.56 -29.35 12.34
N ILE A 183 -26.01 -28.70 11.29
CA ILE A 183 -25.15 -28.19 10.20
C ILE A 183 -24.49 -26.90 10.70
N LYS A 184 -23.14 -26.88 10.69
CA LYS A 184 -22.34 -25.68 10.96
C LYS A 184 -22.08 -24.96 9.65
N LEU A 185 -22.57 -23.72 9.53
CA LEU A 185 -22.27 -22.88 8.39
C LEU A 185 -21.00 -22.05 8.61
N PRO A 186 -20.37 -21.60 7.52
CA PRO A 186 -19.18 -20.77 7.62
C PRO A 186 -19.50 -19.46 8.34
N LYS A 187 -18.68 -19.11 9.31
CA LYS A 187 -18.76 -17.82 10.01
C LYS A 187 -18.28 -16.67 9.13
N GLY A 188 -17.38 -16.98 8.20
CA GLY A 188 -16.80 -16.03 7.29
C GLY A 188 -16.69 -16.53 5.87
N VAL A 189 -16.97 -15.64 4.94
CA VAL A 189 -16.86 -15.84 3.49
C VAL A 189 -15.84 -14.86 2.93
N LEU A 190 -14.87 -15.33 2.18
CA LEU A 190 -13.88 -14.48 1.52
C LEU A 190 -14.17 -14.43 0.02
N LEU A 191 -14.51 -13.24 -0.48
CA LEU A 191 -14.65 -12.96 -1.91
C LEU A 191 -13.28 -12.57 -2.48
N VAL A 192 -12.75 -13.38 -3.38
CA VAL A 192 -11.42 -13.18 -3.97
C VAL A 192 -11.57 -12.89 -5.46
N GLY A 193 -10.91 -11.86 -5.97
CA GLY A 193 -10.93 -11.59 -7.40
C GLY A 193 -10.40 -10.20 -7.75
N PRO A 194 -10.17 -9.92 -9.03
CA PRO A 194 -9.64 -8.64 -9.49
C PRO A 194 -10.55 -7.46 -9.12
N PRO A 195 -10.03 -6.22 -9.17
CA PRO A 195 -10.85 -5.04 -8.90
C PRO A 195 -11.94 -4.86 -9.95
N GLY A 196 -13.13 -4.40 -9.50
CA GLY A 196 -14.24 -4.07 -10.40
C GLY A 196 -15.09 -5.26 -10.87
N VAL A 197 -14.89 -6.48 -10.34
CA VAL A 197 -15.74 -7.65 -10.68
C VAL A 197 -17.04 -7.72 -9.88
N GLY A 198 -17.35 -6.74 -9.03
CA GLY A 198 -18.64 -6.66 -8.34
C GLY A 198 -18.68 -7.25 -6.94
N LYS A 199 -17.54 -7.57 -6.28
CA LYS A 199 -17.48 -8.15 -4.92
C LYS A 199 -18.38 -7.44 -3.91
N THR A 200 -18.28 -6.11 -3.83
CA THR A 200 -19.11 -5.30 -2.93
C THR A 200 -20.59 -5.32 -3.32
N MET A 201 -20.91 -5.38 -4.62
CA MET A 201 -22.27 -5.43 -5.11
C MET A 201 -22.93 -6.78 -4.77
N ILE A 202 -22.18 -7.88 -4.93
CA ILE A 202 -22.62 -9.23 -4.57
C ILE A 202 -22.92 -9.32 -3.06
N ALA A 203 -22.04 -8.78 -2.20
CA ALA A 203 -22.26 -8.78 -0.76
C ALA A 203 -23.51 -7.97 -0.36
N LYS A 204 -23.75 -6.82 -1.02
CA LYS A 204 -24.98 -6.04 -0.82
C LYS A 204 -26.22 -6.81 -1.29
N ALA A 205 -26.16 -7.47 -2.45
CA ALA A 205 -27.27 -8.26 -2.97
C ALA A 205 -27.61 -9.41 -2.01
N LEU A 206 -26.61 -10.09 -1.45
CA LEU A 206 -26.82 -11.13 -0.45
C LEU A 206 -27.58 -10.61 0.78
N ALA A 207 -27.17 -9.45 1.32
CA ALA A 207 -27.85 -8.85 2.48
C ALA A 207 -29.29 -8.44 2.15
N SER A 208 -29.53 -7.91 0.95
CA SER A 208 -30.86 -7.54 0.45
C SER A 208 -31.76 -8.76 0.31
N GLU A 209 -31.26 -9.85 -0.29
CA GLU A 209 -32.01 -11.11 -0.45
C GLU A 209 -32.31 -11.76 0.89
N ALA A 210 -31.37 -11.74 1.83
CA ALA A 210 -31.58 -12.24 3.17
C ALA A 210 -32.46 -11.32 4.03
N LYS A 211 -32.68 -10.09 3.62
CA LYS A 211 -33.40 -9.02 4.36
C LYS A 211 -32.80 -8.76 5.75
N VAL A 212 -31.46 -8.76 5.83
CA VAL A 212 -30.72 -8.53 7.08
C VAL A 212 -29.91 -7.22 7.01
N PRO A 213 -29.65 -6.60 8.18
CA PRO A 213 -28.78 -5.42 8.26
C PRO A 213 -27.39 -5.68 7.69
N PHE A 214 -26.89 -4.72 6.91
CA PHE A 214 -25.59 -4.75 6.27
C PHE A 214 -24.68 -3.66 6.85
N PHE A 215 -23.55 -4.08 7.42
CA PHE A 215 -22.52 -3.20 7.98
C PHE A 215 -21.31 -3.18 7.05
N TYR A 216 -21.13 -2.08 6.33
CA TYR A 216 -19.99 -1.87 5.44
C TYR A 216 -18.81 -1.25 6.19
N HIS A 217 -17.62 -1.81 6.00
CA HIS A 217 -16.38 -1.21 6.43
C HIS A 217 -15.24 -1.45 5.43
N SER A 218 -14.33 -0.48 5.28
CA SER A 218 -13.09 -0.70 4.52
C SER A 218 -11.99 -1.19 5.47
N GLY A 219 -11.24 -2.20 5.07
CA GLY A 219 -10.07 -2.67 5.80
C GLY A 219 -9.04 -1.57 6.05
N SER A 220 -8.86 -0.67 5.10
CA SER A 220 -7.96 0.48 5.24
C SER A 220 -8.38 1.44 6.37
N ALA A 221 -9.67 1.54 6.68
CA ALA A 221 -10.17 2.39 7.76
C ALA A 221 -9.84 1.86 9.17
N PHE A 222 -9.43 0.60 9.29
CA PHE A 222 -8.94 0.04 10.55
C PHE A 222 -7.47 0.37 10.81
N VAL A 223 -6.68 0.64 9.75
CA VAL A 223 -5.26 0.96 9.86
C VAL A 223 -5.13 2.45 10.21
N GLN A 224 -4.63 2.74 11.42
CA GLN A 224 -4.46 4.11 11.93
C GLN A 224 -3.04 4.29 12.46
N ILE A 225 -2.63 5.54 12.68
CA ILE A 225 -1.30 5.88 13.20
C ILE A 225 -1.19 5.55 14.71
N TYR A 226 -2.32 5.54 15.43
CA TYR A 226 -2.34 5.35 16.87
C TYR A 226 -2.68 3.92 17.25
N VAL A 227 -1.81 3.27 18.04
CA VAL A 227 -1.96 1.89 18.50
C VAL A 227 -3.26 1.69 19.29
N GLY A 228 -4.01 0.66 18.93
CA GLY A 228 -5.26 0.28 19.61
C GLY A 228 -6.54 0.93 19.08
N VAL A 229 -6.46 1.95 18.21
CA VAL A 229 -7.65 2.58 17.62
C VAL A 229 -8.32 1.64 16.62
N GLY A 230 -7.56 0.94 15.79
CA GLY A 230 -8.06 -0.05 14.87
C GLY A 230 -8.77 -1.21 15.58
N ALA A 231 -8.14 -1.76 16.62
CA ALA A 231 -8.72 -2.81 17.44
C ALA A 231 -10.04 -2.38 18.12
N LYS A 232 -10.11 -1.14 18.60
CA LYS A 232 -11.36 -0.57 19.16
C LYS A 232 -12.47 -0.50 18.11
N ARG A 233 -12.16 -0.06 16.89
CA ARG A 233 -13.13 0.01 15.77
C ARG A 233 -13.66 -1.37 15.38
N VAL A 234 -12.79 -2.36 15.32
CA VAL A 234 -13.20 -3.75 15.06
C VAL A 234 -14.20 -4.20 16.13
N ARG A 235 -13.88 -4.00 17.41
CA ARG A 235 -14.78 -4.36 18.52
C ARG A 235 -16.13 -3.65 18.45
N GLU A 236 -16.15 -2.37 18.14
CA GLU A 236 -17.38 -1.58 18.01
C GLU A 236 -18.24 -2.05 16.83
N LEU A 237 -17.62 -2.38 15.68
CA LEU A 237 -18.31 -2.92 14.50
C LEU A 237 -19.01 -4.25 14.84
N PHE A 238 -18.26 -5.18 15.46
CA PHE A 238 -18.77 -6.49 15.80
C PHE A 238 -19.83 -6.44 16.92
N ALA A 239 -19.66 -5.57 17.91
CA ALA A 239 -20.67 -5.35 18.94
C ALA A 239 -22.00 -4.85 18.35
N LYS A 240 -21.95 -3.92 17.40
CA LYS A 240 -23.14 -3.47 16.68
C LYS A 240 -23.76 -4.58 15.83
N ALA A 241 -22.96 -5.32 15.09
CA ALA A 241 -23.47 -6.43 14.27
C ALA A 241 -24.18 -7.49 15.13
N LYS A 242 -23.61 -7.82 16.29
CA LYS A 242 -24.24 -8.74 17.27
C LYS A 242 -25.56 -8.19 17.81
N ALA A 243 -25.66 -6.89 18.08
CA ALA A 243 -26.89 -6.25 18.58
C ALA A 243 -28.02 -6.25 17.55
N PHE A 244 -27.70 -6.32 16.26
CA PHE A 244 -28.66 -6.36 15.13
C PHE A 244 -28.72 -7.73 14.46
N SER A 245 -28.39 -8.81 15.18
CA SER A 245 -28.45 -10.17 14.65
C SER A 245 -29.91 -10.58 14.27
N PRO A 246 -30.14 -11.25 13.14
CA PRO A 246 -29.18 -11.67 12.12
C PRO A 246 -28.64 -10.50 11.28
N SER A 247 -27.32 -10.49 10.98
CA SER A 247 -26.70 -9.39 10.27
C SER A 247 -25.49 -9.84 9.43
N ILE A 248 -25.08 -9.00 8.49
CA ILE A 248 -23.87 -9.21 7.66
C ILE A 248 -22.89 -8.07 7.92
N VAL A 249 -21.63 -8.42 8.22
CA VAL A 249 -20.50 -7.52 8.26
C VAL A 249 -19.69 -7.71 6.98
N PHE A 250 -19.53 -6.66 6.21
CA PHE A 250 -18.71 -6.66 5.01
C PHE A 250 -17.46 -5.81 5.20
N ILE A 251 -16.30 -6.43 4.99
CA ILE A 251 -15.00 -5.77 5.10
C ILE A 251 -14.35 -5.77 3.71
N ASP A 252 -14.35 -4.61 3.06
CA ASP A 252 -13.69 -4.43 1.77
C ASP A 252 -12.19 -4.25 1.94
N GLU A 253 -11.39 -4.68 0.98
CA GLU A 253 -9.92 -4.60 1.02
C GLU A 253 -9.35 -5.14 2.33
N ILE A 254 -9.80 -6.32 2.74
CA ILE A 254 -9.40 -6.92 4.02
C ILE A 254 -7.89 -7.18 4.10
N ASP A 255 -7.21 -7.32 2.98
CA ASP A 255 -5.76 -7.42 2.89
C ASP A 255 -5.03 -6.17 3.45
N ALA A 256 -5.69 -5.02 3.56
CA ALA A 256 -5.13 -3.86 4.25
C ALA A 256 -4.82 -4.17 5.73
N VAL A 257 -5.63 -4.97 6.41
CA VAL A 257 -5.43 -5.43 7.80
C VAL A 257 -4.77 -6.81 7.84
N GLY A 258 -5.21 -7.71 6.98
CA GLY A 258 -4.90 -9.13 6.99
C GLY A 258 -3.63 -9.56 6.25
N LYS A 259 -2.72 -8.66 5.88
CA LYS A 259 -1.48 -9.03 5.17
C LYS A 259 -0.51 -9.79 6.09
N ALA A 260 0.10 -10.85 5.60
CA ALA A 260 1.09 -11.64 6.32
C ALA A 260 2.26 -10.81 6.87
N ARG A 261 2.87 -11.28 7.95
CA ARG A 261 3.95 -10.61 8.68
C ARG A 261 5.15 -10.35 7.77
N GLY A 262 5.52 -9.08 7.58
CA GLY A 262 6.70 -8.67 6.85
C GLY A 262 7.79 -8.13 7.80
N HIS A 263 8.96 -7.78 7.26
CA HIS A 263 10.12 -7.31 8.03
C HIS A 263 9.91 -5.96 8.75
N GLN A 264 8.85 -5.22 8.46
CA GLN A 264 8.48 -4.00 9.19
C GLN A 264 7.37 -4.34 10.19
N ARG A 265 7.69 -4.32 11.49
CA ARG A 265 6.73 -4.41 12.59
C ARG A 265 5.78 -3.22 12.55
N ASN A 266 4.52 -3.48 12.30
CA ASN A 266 3.45 -2.50 12.46
C ASN A 266 2.54 -3.00 13.59
N ASP A 267 2.91 -2.68 14.83
CA ASP A 267 2.27 -3.16 16.06
C ASP A 267 0.77 -2.85 16.10
N GLU A 268 0.36 -1.74 15.48
CA GLU A 268 -1.06 -1.38 15.39
C GLU A 268 -1.86 -2.33 14.50
N ARG A 269 -1.30 -2.65 13.34
CA ARG A 269 -1.94 -3.54 12.39
C ARG A 269 -2.07 -4.96 12.97
N GLU A 270 -1.01 -5.43 13.64
CA GLU A 270 -1.03 -6.73 14.32
C GLU A 270 -2.06 -6.75 15.46
N ALA A 271 -2.16 -5.69 16.26
CA ALA A 271 -3.18 -5.56 17.29
C ALA A 271 -4.61 -5.57 16.71
N THR A 272 -4.79 -4.91 15.56
CA THR A 272 -6.08 -4.87 14.85
C THR A 272 -6.44 -6.23 14.27
N LEU A 273 -5.48 -6.92 13.63
CA LEU A 273 -5.65 -8.27 13.12
C LEU A 273 -6.02 -9.25 14.24
N ASN A 274 -5.28 -9.23 15.35
CA ASN A 274 -5.55 -10.10 16.49
C ASN A 274 -6.94 -9.83 17.10
N GLN A 275 -7.38 -8.56 17.13
CA GLN A 275 -8.75 -8.24 17.57
C GLN A 275 -9.80 -8.79 16.59
N LEU A 276 -9.57 -8.68 15.27
CA LEU A 276 -10.46 -9.24 14.25
C LEU A 276 -10.59 -10.76 14.41
N LEU A 277 -9.46 -11.46 14.59
CA LEU A 277 -9.44 -12.90 14.84
C LEU A 277 -10.22 -13.25 16.11
N THR A 278 -10.01 -12.49 17.18
CA THR A 278 -10.71 -12.68 18.47
C THR A 278 -12.23 -12.51 18.33
N GLU A 279 -12.67 -11.49 17.58
CA GLU A 279 -14.11 -11.26 17.37
C GLU A 279 -14.75 -12.35 16.51
N MET A 280 -14.02 -12.86 15.50
CA MET A 280 -14.49 -13.98 14.65
C MET A 280 -14.54 -15.31 15.42
N ASP A 281 -13.55 -15.58 16.29
CA ASP A 281 -13.54 -16.78 17.13
C ASP A 281 -14.59 -16.71 18.23
N GLY A 282 -14.87 -15.50 18.74
CA GLY A 282 -15.83 -15.23 19.83
C GLY A 282 -17.31 -15.20 19.38
N PHE A 283 -17.64 -15.63 18.18
CA PHE A 283 -19.05 -15.82 17.83
C PHE A 283 -19.61 -17.07 18.51
N GLU A 284 -20.56 -16.86 19.41
CA GLU A 284 -21.41 -17.94 19.88
C GLU A 284 -22.22 -18.50 18.71
N GLU A 285 -22.54 -19.80 18.73
CA GLU A 285 -23.32 -20.44 17.67
C GLU A 285 -24.73 -19.81 17.50
N SER A 286 -25.19 -19.08 18.51
CA SER A 286 -26.45 -18.34 18.51
C SER A 286 -26.40 -16.97 17.81
N ALA A 287 -25.21 -16.39 17.67
CA ALA A 287 -25.06 -15.09 17.02
C ALA A 287 -25.03 -15.27 15.51
N GLN A 288 -26.16 -15.07 14.84
CA GLN A 288 -26.32 -15.18 13.38
C GLN A 288 -25.68 -13.98 12.67
N VAL A 289 -24.37 -13.80 12.84
CA VAL A 289 -23.59 -12.78 12.17
C VAL A 289 -22.65 -13.45 11.18
N ILE A 290 -22.72 -13.07 9.93
CA ILE A 290 -21.82 -13.56 8.87
C ILE A 290 -20.86 -12.44 8.49
N VAL A 291 -19.57 -12.76 8.47
CA VAL A 291 -18.52 -11.85 8.05
C VAL A 291 -18.15 -12.14 6.59
N ILE A 292 -18.24 -11.14 5.73
CA ILE A 292 -17.82 -11.25 4.33
C ILE A 292 -16.60 -10.35 4.15
N GLY A 293 -15.45 -10.96 3.83
CA GLY A 293 -14.25 -10.24 3.43
C GLY A 293 -14.16 -10.14 1.91
N ALA A 294 -13.61 -9.05 1.40
CA ALA A 294 -13.25 -8.93 -0.01
C ALA A 294 -11.78 -8.58 -0.17
N THR A 295 -11.08 -9.27 -1.07
CA THR A 295 -9.68 -9.00 -1.39
C THR A 295 -9.38 -9.18 -2.87
N ASN A 296 -8.38 -8.46 -3.36
CA ASN A 296 -7.80 -8.66 -4.69
C ASN A 296 -6.55 -9.55 -4.65
N LYS A 297 -6.02 -9.87 -3.45
CA LYS A 297 -4.72 -10.52 -3.27
C LYS A 297 -4.77 -11.51 -2.11
N ILE A 298 -5.21 -12.72 -2.37
CA ILE A 298 -5.25 -13.77 -1.35
C ILE A 298 -3.85 -14.19 -0.90
N ASP A 299 -2.86 -14.17 -1.81
CA ASP A 299 -1.49 -14.65 -1.58
C ASP A 299 -0.72 -13.83 -0.52
N VAL A 300 -1.18 -12.60 -0.22
CA VAL A 300 -0.55 -11.76 0.80
C VAL A 300 -1.25 -11.83 2.15
N MET A 301 -2.34 -12.59 2.27
CA MET A 301 -3.12 -12.67 3.50
C MET A 301 -2.46 -13.57 4.54
N ASP A 302 -2.64 -13.20 5.81
CA ASP A 302 -2.20 -14.03 6.94
C ASP A 302 -3.00 -15.34 7.00
N GLU A 303 -2.28 -16.46 7.07
CA GLU A 303 -2.89 -17.79 7.13
C GLU A 303 -3.88 -17.95 8.29
N ALA A 304 -3.67 -17.21 9.38
CA ALA A 304 -4.57 -17.24 10.52
C ALA A 304 -6.00 -16.82 10.17
N LEU A 305 -6.19 -15.88 9.22
CA LEU A 305 -7.52 -15.49 8.73
C LEU A 305 -8.17 -16.58 7.89
N LEU A 306 -7.36 -17.40 7.22
CA LEU A 306 -7.82 -18.43 6.28
C LEU A 306 -8.08 -19.80 6.94
N ARG A 307 -7.92 -19.88 8.28
CA ARG A 307 -8.18 -21.12 9.04
C ARG A 307 -9.68 -21.35 9.23
N SER A 308 -10.03 -22.63 9.43
CA SER A 308 -11.41 -23.05 9.73
C SER A 308 -11.98 -22.28 10.94
N GLY A 309 -13.25 -21.90 10.85
CA GLY A 309 -13.96 -21.08 11.84
C GLY A 309 -13.80 -19.57 11.65
N ARG A 310 -13.06 -19.12 10.63
CA ARG A 310 -12.85 -17.72 10.24
C ARG A 310 -13.31 -17.52 8.80
N PHE A 311 -12.41 -17.20 7.85
CA PHE A 311 -12.75 -17.19 6.43
C PHE A 311 -12.53 -18.58 5.82
N ASP A 312 -13.37 -19.50 6.20
CA ASP A 312 -13.30 -20.91 5.80
C ASP A 312 -13.96 -21.19 4.45
N ARG A 313 -14.87 -20.33 3.98
CA ARG A 313 -15.42 -20.39 2.63
C ARG A 313 -14.77 -19.32 1.75
N ARG A 314 -14.16 -19.74 0.64
CA ARG A 314 -13.49 -18.86 -0.31
C ARG A 314 -14.18 -18.95 -1.66
N ILE A 315 -14.66 -17.83 -2.14
CA ILE A 315 -15.37 -17.73 -3.42
C ILE A 315 -14.51 -16.89 -4.36
N PHE A 316 -14.07 -17.51 -5.45
CA PHE A 316 -13.26 -16.85 -6.46
C PHE A 316 -14.14 -16.25 -7.54
N ILE A 317 -13.98 -14.96 -7.78
CA ILE A 317 -14.73 -14.20 -8.79
C ILE A 317 -13.73 -13.78 -9.86
N SER A 318 -13.87 -14.36 -11.05
CA SER A 318 -13.02 -14.05 -12.21
C SER A 318 -13.53 -12.80 -12.95
N LEU A 319 -12.77 -12.37 -13.96
CA LEU A 319 -13.28 -11.43 -14.96
C LEU A 319 -14.43 -12.10 -15.73
N PRO A 320 -15.44 -11.32 -16.16
CA PRO A 320 -16.60 -11.87 -16.83
C PRO A 320 -16.23 -12.51 -18.17
N ASP A 321 -16.79 -13.67 -18.45
CA ASP A 321 -16.73 -14.34 -19.75
C ASP A 321 -17.60 -13.62 -20.79
N LEU A 322 -17.67 -14.16 -22.03
CA LEU A 322 -18.41 -13.50 -23.10
C LEU A 322 -19.90 -13.34 -22.78
N GLU A 323 -20.54 -14.38 -22.26
CA GLU A 323 -21.99 -14.38 -21.95
C GLU A 323 -22.27 -13.41 -20.77
N GLU A 324 -21.43 -13.42 -19.78
CA GLU A 324 -21.54 -12.51 -18.64
C GLU A 324 -21.31 -11.05 -19.06
N ARG A 325 -20.36 -10.78 -19.98
CA ARG A 325 -20.16 -9.42 -20.52
C ARG A 325 -21.40 -8.94 -21.29
N ILE A 326 -22.03 -9.82 -22.06
CA ILE A 326 -23.29 -9.49 -22.76
C ILE A 326 -24.36 -9.08 -21.74
N GLN A 327 -24.60 -9.90 -20.70
CA GLN A 327 -25.56 -9.60 -19.64
C GLN A 327 -25.29 -8.30 -18.91
N ILE A 328 -24.01 -8.03 -18.62
CA ILE A 328 -23.58 -6.78 -17.96
C ILE A 328 -23.86 -5.58 -18.87
N LEU A 329 -23.52 -5.67 -20.16
CA LEU A 329 -23.77 -4.61 -21.14
C LEU A 329 -25.26 -4.36 -21.32
N ASP A 330 -26.06 -5.41 -21.46
CA ASP A 330 -27.52 -5.30 -21.55
C ASP A 330 -28.12 -4.59 -20.34
N SER A 331 -27.65 -4.92 -19.14
CA SER A 331 -28.10 -4.26 -17.92
C SER A 331 -27.79 -2.76 -17.90
N TYR A 332 -26.57 -2.34 -18.32
CA TYR A 332 -26.18 -0.93 -18.33
C TYR A 332 -26.74 -0.13 -19.51
N LEU A 333 -27.13 -0.79 -20.59
CA LEU A 333 -27.71 -0.16 -21.78
C LEU A 333 -29.25 -0.07 -21.73
N LYS A 334 -29.92 -0.85 -20.88
CA LYS A 334 -31.36 -0.98 -20.79
C LYS A 334 -32.14 0.35 -20.82
N ASP A 335 -31.62 1.36 -20.09
CA ASP A 335 -32.26 2.66 -19.97
C ASP A 335 -31.63 3.75 -20.88
N LYS A 336 -30.83 3.34 -21.87
CA LYS A 336 -30.13 4.24 -22.77
C LYS A 336 -30.55 4.04 -24.22
N GLN A 337 -30.62 5.11 -25.00
CA GLN A 337 -30.87 4.99 -26.43
C GLN A 337 -29.56 4.58 -27.13
N HIS A 338 -29.58 3.44 -27.83
CA HIS A 338 -28.42 2.90 -28.51
C HIS A 338 -28.79 2.10 -29.75
N SER A 339 -27.86 2.00 -30.71
CA SER A 339 -27.94 1.12 -31.87
C SER A 339 -26.90 -0.01 -31.82
N LEU A 340 -26.54 -0.46 -30.61
CA LEU A 340 -25.45 -1.41 -30.37
C LEU A 340 -25.98 -2.84 -30.37
N ASP A 341 -25.21 -3.76 -30.96
CA ASP A 341 -25.31 -5.19 -30.67
C ASP A 341 -24.39 -5.50 -29.48
N CYS A 342 -24.96 -5.86 -28.32
CA CYS A 342 -24.24 -6.18 -27.10
C CYS A 342 -23.23 -7.32 -27.29
N LYS A 343 -23.50 -8.25 -28.19
CA LYS A 343 -22.62 -9.37 -28.52
C LYS A 343 -21.36 -8.90 -29.23
N GLU A 344 -21.48 -7.98 -30.16
CA GLU A 344 -20.30 -7.38 -30.84
C GLU A 344 -19.46 -6.56 -29.88
N VAL A 345 -20.11 -5.73 -29.06
CA VAL A 345 -19.39 -4.94 -28.02
C VAL A 345 -18.70 -5.86 -27.01
N ALA A 346 -19.35 -6.93 -26.56
CA ALA A 346 -18.76 -7.88 -25.62
C ALA A 346 -17.52 -8.59 -26.18
N LYS A 347 -17.52 -8.94 -27.47
CA LYS A 347 -16.36 -9.54 -28.13
C LYS A 347 -15.12 -8.66 -28.13
N ILE A 348 -15.28 -7.35 -28.32
CA ILE A 348 -14.13 -6.43 -28.34
C ILE A 348 -13.69 -5.98 -26.93
N CYS A 349 -14.45 -6.31 -25.89
CA CYS A 349 -14.19 -5.96 -24.49
C CYS A 349 -13.61 -7.12 -23.66
N VAL A 350 -12.82 -7.98 -24.30
CA VAL A 350 -12.13 -9.07 -23.61
C VAL A 350 -11.22 -8.51 -22.51
N GLY A 351 -11.28 -9.13 -21.33
CA GLY A 351 -10.50 -8.69 -20.16
C GLY A 351 -11.07 -7.48 -19.41
N PHE A 352 -12.22 -6.95 -19.81
CA PHE A 352 -12.89 -5.88 -19.08
C PHE A 352 -13.61 -6.44 -17.86
N SER A 353 -13.43 -5.78 -16.72
CA SER A 353 -14.25 -6.02 -15.52
C SER A 353 -15.63 -5.36 -15.67
N GLY A 354 -16.59 -5.77 -14.81
CA GLY A 354 -17.92 -5.14 -14.79
C GLY A 354 -17.87 -3.62 -14.61
N ALA A 355 -16.96 -3.11 -13.77
CA ALA A 355 -16.76 -1.68 -13.59
C ALA A 355 -16.21 -0.98 -14.85
N MET A 356 -15.33 -1.66 -15.60
CA MET A 356 -14.81 -1.12 -16.87
C MET A 356 -15.93 -1.08 -17.93
N LEU A 357 -16.79 -2.10 -18.00
CA LEU A 357 -17.95 -2.10 -18.90
C LEU A 357 -18.96 -1.01 -18.56
N ALA A 358 -19.24 -0.79 -17.28
CA ALA A 358 -20.07 0.31 -16.81
C ALA A 358 -19.51 1.67 -17.23
N SER A 359 -18.21 1.86 -17.04
CA SER A 359 -17.49 3.09 -17.43
C SER A 359 -17.50 3.27 -18.94
N LEU A 360 -17.35 2.19 -19.72
CA LEU A 360 -17.40 2.21 -21.18
C LEU A 360 -18.77 2.72 -21.67
N VAL A 361 -19.84 2.15 -21.17
CA VAL A 361 -21.20 2.58 -21.55
C VAL A 361 -21.46 4.03 -21.18
N ASN A 362 -21.05 4.44 -19.96
CA ASN A 362 -21.25 5.80 -19.50
C ASN A 362 -20.44 6.83 -20.30
N GLU A 363 -19.13 6.58 -20.51
CA GLU A 363 -18.26 7.49 -21.29
C GLU A 363 -18.67 7.52 -22.78
N SER A 364 -19.17 6.41 -23.35
CA SER A 364 -19.68 6.37 -24.72
C SER A 364 -20.97 7.17 -24.86
N ALA A 365 -21.84 7.15 -23.85
CA ALA A 365 -23.02 8.02 -23.81
C ALA A 365 -22.64 9.51 -23.76
N LEU A 366 -21.64 9.87 -22.95
CA LEU A 366 -21.08 11.22 -22.92
C LEU A 366 -20.43 11.61 -24.25
N ASN A 367 -19.79 10.68 -24.95
CA ASN A 367 -19.22 10.92 -26.28
C ASN A 367 -20.30 11.19 -27.33
N ALA A 368 -21.39 10.41 -27.32
CA ALA A 368 -22.55 10.66 -28.18
C ALA A 368 -23.17 12.05 -27.94
N LEU A 369 -23.33 12.45 -26.69
CA LEU A 369 -23.79 13.81 -26.34
C LEU A 369 -22.88 14.92 -26.87
N ARG A 370 -21.54 14.75 -26.77
CA ARG A 370 -20.59 15.73 -27.34
C ARG A 370 -20.71 15.89 -28.85
N ARG A 371 -21.13 14.84 -29.55
CA ARG A 371 -21.41 14.87 -30.99
C ARG A 371 -22.82 15.37 -31.32
N ASN A 372 -23.61 15.78 -30.33
CA ASN A 372 -25.04 16.09 -30.47
C ASN A 372 -25.86 14.91 -31.04
N ALA A 373 -25.42 13.67 -30.80
CA ALA A 373 -26.14 12.48 -31.21
C ALA A 373 -27.20 12.08 -30.14
N THR A 374 -28.29 11.48 -30.60
CA THR A 374 -29.39 11.04 -29.73
C THR A 374 -29.20 9.62 -29.20
N GLN A 375 -28.30 8.85 -29.78
CA GLN A 375 -28.05 7.45 -29.45
C GLN A 375 -26.56 7.09 -29.46
N ILE A 376 -26.20 6.08 -28.66
CA ILE A 376 -24.84 5.53 -28.60
C ILE A 376 -24.64 4.62 -29.81
N THR A 377 -23.53 4.80 -30.52
CA THR A 377 -23.16 4.00 -31.69
C THR A 377 -21.91 3.18 -31.41
N MET A 378 -21.64 2.18 -32.27
CA MET A 378 -20.41 1.39 -32.19
C MET A 378 -19.15 2.25 -32.30
N GLN A 379 -19.19 3.35 -33.05
CA GLN A 379 -18.07 4.28 -33.14
C GLN A 379 -17.75 4.90 -31.76
N ASP A 380 -18.77 5.28 -30.97
CA ASP A 380 -18.56 5.82 -29.62
C ASP A 380 -17.88 4.80 -28.70
N ILE A 381 -18.28 3.54 -28.81
CA ILE A 381 -17.67 2.43 -28.06
C ILE A 381 -16.19 2.28 -28.44
N LEU A 382 -15.88 2.23 -29.74
CA LEU A 382 -14.51 2.04 -30.23
C LEU A 382 -13.59 3.18 -29.82
N GLU A 383 -14.06 4.42 -29.85
CA GLU A 383 -13.27 5.59 -29.44
C GLU A 383 -12.98 5.59 -27.93
N ILE A 384 -13.92 5.14 -27.12
CA ILE A 384 -13.81 5.17 -25.66
C ILE A 384 -13.12 3.91 -25.09
N LYS A 385 -13.25 2.76 -25.75
CA LYS A 385 -12.68 1.49 -25.32
C LYS A 385 -11.20 1.60 -24.95
N ASP A 386 -10.41 2.20 -25.85
CA ASP A 386 -8.97 2.32 -25.65
C ASP A 386 -8.63 3.26 -24.49
N LYS A 387 -9.44 4.30 -24.30
CA LYS A 387 -9.30 5.24 -23.18
C LYS A 387 -9.60 4.55 -21.83
N ILE A 388 -10.55 3.61 -21.79
CA ILE A 388 -10.86 2.84 -20.59
C ILE A 388 -9.78 1.77 -20.33
N ALA A 389 -9.34 1.06 -21.37
CA ALA A 389 -8.35 -0.01 -21.24
C ALA A 389 -6.97 0.53 -20.80
N PHE A 390 -6.53 1.65 -21.36
CA PHE A 390 -5.16 2.16 -21.19
C PHE A 390 -5.07 3.51 -20.47
N GLY A 391 -6.19 4.10 -20.09
CA GLY A 391 -6.25 5.44 -19.48
C GLY A 391 -6.06 6.58 -20.48
N LYS A 392 -6.25 7.82 -20.03
CA LYS A 392 -5.86 9.00 -20.82
C LYS A 392 -4.33 9.05 -20.90
N LYS A 393 -3.76 8.71 -22.03
CA LYS A 393 -2.35 9.05 -22.28
C LYS A 393 -2.24 10.56 -22.35
N LYS A 394 -1.37 11.15 -21.51
CA LYS A 394 -0.87 12.51 -21.78
C LYS A 394 -0.25 12.46 -23.18
N ASN A 395 -0.63 13.38 -24.05
CA ASN A 395 0.14 13.63 -25.28
C ASN A 395 1.53 14.09 -24.83
N VAL A 396 2.44 13.15 -24.67
CA VAL A 396 3.85 13.45 -24.53
C VAL A 396 4.27 13.91 -25.91
N ALA A 397 4.72 15.15 -26.01
CA ALA A 397 5.28 15.64 -27.27
C ALA A 397 6.55 14.83 -27.54
N LEU A 398 6.45 13.86 -28.46
CA LEU A 398 7.58 13.06 -28.90
C LEU A 398 8.39 13.88 -29.92
N SER A 399 9.69 13.81 -29.81
CA SER A 399 10.58 14.26 -30.90
C SER A 399 10.37 13.38 -32.14
N GLU A 400 10.75 13.89 -33.31
CA GLU A 400 10.66 13.11 -34.55
C GLU A 400 11.48 11.81 -34.50
N GLN A 401 12.60 11.81 -33.78
CA GLN A 401 13.39 10.60 -33.56
C GLN A 401 12.63 9.57 -32.71
N GLU A 402 11.98 10.00 -31.61
CA GLU A 402 11.19 9.11 -30.78
C GLU A 402 9.99 8.54 -31.54
N LYS A 403 9.30 9.36 -32.36
CA LYS A 403 8.19 8.86 -33.18
C LYS A 403 8.65 7.77 -34.15
N ASN A 404 9.82 7.94 -34.79
CA ASN A 404 10.40 6.93 -35.67
C ASN A 404 10.69 5.61 -34.91
N LEU A 405 11.27 5.69 -33.71
CA LEU A 405 11.54 4.52 -32.89
C LEU A 405 10.22 3.79 -32.50
N TYR A 406 9.20 4.56 -32.09
CA TYR A 406 7.89 3.99 -31.78
C TYR A 406 7.22 3.35 -32.99
N ALA A 407 7.31 3.99 -34.16
CA ALA A 407 6.72 3.46 -35.40
C ALA A 407 7.34 2.13 -35.82
N LEU A 408 8.67 2.03 -35.83
CA LEU A 408 9.36 0.76 -36.10
C LEU A 408 9.03 -0.32 -35.06
N TYR A 409 9.05 0.05 -33.77
CA TYR A 409 8.75 -0.83 -32.67
C TYR A 409 7.36 -1.46 -32.78
N GLN A 410 6.33 -0.63 -32.97
CA GLN A 410 4.94 -1.08 -33.05
C GLN A 410 4.66 -1.83 -34.37
N SER A 411 5.32 -1.42 -35.46
CA SER A 411 5.16 -2.10 -36.76
C SER A 411 5.73 -3.51 -36.74
N ALA A 412 6.86 -3.73 -36.07
CA ALA A 412 7.42 -5.08 -35.90
C ALA A 412 6.52 -5.98 -35.05
N LYS A 413 5.93 -5.45 -33.96
CA LYS A 413 4.95 -6.18 -33.17
C LYS A 413 3.72 -6.56 -33.99
N ALA A 414 3.18 -5.62 -34.77
CA ALA A 414 2.00 -5.85 -35.59
C ALA A 414 2.29 -6.83 -36.72
N PHE A 415 3.42 -6.70 -37.38
CA PHE A 415 3.87 -7.62 -38.43
C PHE A 415 3.97 -9.07 -37.88
N SER A 416 4.63 -9.21 -36.72
CA SER A 416 4.76 -10.51 -36.05
C SER A 416 3.43 -11.05 -35.59
N ALA A 417 2.56 -10.23 -35.01
CA ALA A 417 1.22 -10.66 -34.59
C ALA A 417 0.37 -11.15 -35.77
N TYR A 418 0.50 -10.50 -36.92
CA TYR A 418 -0.20 -10.92 -38.14
C TYR A 418 0.25 -12.30 -38.64
N TRP A 419 1.53 -12.53 -38.73
CA TRP A 419 2.07 -13.80 -39.26
C TRP A 419 2.03 -14.96 -38.27
N LEU A 420 2.05 -14.65 -36.96
CA LEU A 420 1.96 -15.64 -35.89
C LEU A 420 0.52 -15.85 -35.37
N GLU A 421 -0.47 -15.28 -36.07
CA GLU A 421 -1.89 -15.40 -35.77
C GLU A 421 -2.27 -14.94 -34.33
N VAL A 422 -1.54 -13.99 -33.78
CA VAL A 422 -1.88 -13.35 -32.50
C VAL A 422 -2.90 -12.24 -32.78
N GLU A 423 -4.02 -12.27 -32.06
CA GLU A 423 -5.14 -11.36 -32.31
C GLU A 423 -4.81 -9.91 -31.97
N PHE A 424 -5.12 -9.01 -32.89
CA PHE A 424 -5.14 -7.56 -32.71
C PHE A 424 -6.16 -6.91 -33.64
N ASP A 425 -6.68 -5.75 -33.24
CA ASP A 425 -7.66 -4.98 -34.02
C ASP A 425 -7.01 -3.89 -34.86
N LYS A 426 -6.20 -3.08 -34.23
CA LYS A 426 -5.48 -1.95 -34.84
C LYS A 426 -4.12 -1.76 -34.21
N VAL A 427 -3.21 -1.17 -34.95
CA VAL A 427 -1.87 -0.75 -34.49
C VAL A 427 -1.92 0.72 -34.12
N LEU A 428 -1.34 1.08 -32.99
CA LEU A 428 -1.22 2.45 -32.52
C LEU A 428 0.25 2.84 -32.46
N LEU A 429 0.57 4.08 -32.81
CA LEU A 429 1.93 4.61 -32.69
C LEU A 429 2.42 4.51 -31.24
N MET A 430 1.54 4.78 -30.28
CA MET A 430 1.83 4.67 -28.85
C MET A 430 0.81 3.77 -28.15
N GLY A 431 1.32 2.85 -27.33
CA GLY A 431 0.50 2.01 -26.50
C GLY A 431 0.45 0.55 -26.92
N ASP A 432 -0.10 -0.28 -26.06
CA ASP A 432 -0.35 -1.66 -26.39
C ASP A 432 -1.60 -1.79 -27.25
N PHE A 433 -1.56 -2.67 -28.24
CA PHE A 433 -2.65 -2.92 -29.16
C PHE A 433 -3.02 -4.40 -29.25
N LEU A 434 -2.31 -5.27 -28.54
CA LEU A 434 -2.60 -6.69 -28.50
C LEU A 434 -3.89 -6.93 -27.69
N MET A 435 -4.75 -7.80 -28.20
CA MET A 435 -5.99 -8.16 -27.53
C MET A 435 -5.73 -9.26 -26.50
N ALA A 436 -6.40 -9.15 -25.33
CA ALA A 436 -6.45 -10.25 -24.40
C ALA A 436 -7.28 -11.40 -25.02
N SER A 437 -6.84 -12.65 -24.82
CA SER A 437 -7.55 -13.82 -25.30
C SER A 437 -8.55 -14.32 -24.25
N ASP A 438 -9.77 -14.64 -24.67
CA ASP A 438 -10.78 -15.33 -23.82
C ASP A 438 -10.52 -16.84 -23.69
N GLN A 439 -9.54 -17.38 -24.41
CA GLN A 439 -9.24 -18.80 -24.38
C GLN A 439 -8.75 -19.24 -23.01
N LYS A 440 -9.48 -20.18 -22.39
CA LYS A 440 -9.10 -20.80 -21.10
C LYS A 440 -7.93 -21.77 -21.24
N VAL A 441 -7.79 -22.39 -22.42
CA VAL A 441 -6.71 -23.34 -22.72
C VAL A 441 -5.91 -22.82 -23.91
N ARG A 442 -4.61 -22.67 -23.72
CA ARG A 442 -3.67 -22.21 -24.75
C ARG A 442 -2.58 -23.26 -24.97
N SER A 443 -2.23 -23.49 -26.21
CA SER A 443 -1.14 -24.38 -26.57
C SER A 443 0.23 -23.75 -26.31
N GLN A 444 1.26 -24.58 -26.21
CA GLN A 444 2.65 -24.10 -26.11
C GLN A 444 3.03 -23.19 -27.31
N SER A 445 2.57 -23.55 -28.51
CA SER A 445 2.83 -22.75 -29.73
C SER A 445 2.20 -21.35 -29.65
N GLU A 446 0.95 -21.23 -29.18
CA GLU A 446 0.29 -19.94 -29.03
C GLU A 446 0.97 -19.06 -27.97
N MET A 447 1.47 -19.68 -26.87
CA MET A 447 2.22 -18.94 -25.86
C MET A 447 3.58 -18.49 -26.36
N ASN A 448 4.30 -19.36 -27.11
CA ASN A 448 5.55 -19.01 -27.79
C ASN A 448 5.35 -17.85 -28.79
N ASN A 449 4.29 -17.91 -29.60
CA ASN A 449 3.96 -16.86 -30.55
C ASN A 449 3.71 -15.51 -29.83
N SER A 450 3.02 -15.53 -28.69
CA SER A 450 2.82 -14.32 -27.88
C SER A 450 4.15 -13.74 -27.37
N ILE A 451 5.06 -14.59 -26.88
CA ILE A 451 6.40 -14.15 -26.47
C ILE A 451 7.17 -13.53 -27.64
N LYS A 452 7.15 -14.18 -28.81
CA LYS A 452 7.81 -13.67 -30.02
C LYS A 452 7.29 -12.29 -30.42
N VAL A 453 5.97 -12.07 -30.35
CA VAL A 453 5.37 -10.77 -30.63
C VAL A 453 5.86 -9.70 -29.65
N TYR A 454 5.90 -9.98 -28.33
CA TYR A 454 6.41 -9.05 -27.33
C TYR A 454 7.91 -8.74 -27.51
N LEU A 455 8.71 -9.69 -27.98
CA LEU A 455 10.14 -9.48 -28.25
C LEU A 455 10.39 -8.71 -29.56
N SER A 456 9.45 -8.71 -30.50
CA SER A 456 9.64 -8.19 -31.87
C SER A 456 10.03 -6.73 -31.91
N GLY A 457 9.43 -5.88 -31.05
CA GLY A 457 9.77 -4.46 -31.00
C GLY A 457 11.22 -4.20 -30.58
N MET A 458 11.72 -4.95 -29.60
CA MET A 458 13.11 -4.87 -29.17
C MET A 458 14.05 -5.32 -30.29
N ILE A 459 13.73 -6.45 -30.88
CA ILE A 459 14.57 -7.07 -31.93
C ILE A 459 14.71 -6.18 -33.15
N ILE A 460 13.62 -5.55 -33.62
CA ILE A 460 13.68 -4.70 -34.78
C ILE A 460 14.55 -3.45 -34.54
N LEU A 461 14.46 -2.85 -33.35
CA LEU A 461 15.30 -1.70 -33.02
C LEU A 461 16.78 -2.10 -32.97
N GLU A 462 17.10 -3.26 -32.40
CA GLU A 462 18.46 -3.80 -32.43
C GLU A 462 18.96 -4.04 -33.86
N LEU A 463 18.10 -4.58 -34.75
CA LEU A 463 18.44 -4.84 -36.16
C LEU A 463 18.67 -3.57 -36.99
N PHE A 464 18.04 -2.44 -36.66
CA PHE A 464 18.16 -1.18 -37.36
C PHE A 464 19.24 -0.27 -36.78
N PHE A 465 19.32 -0.19 -35.42
CA PHE A 465 20.16 0.81 -34.75
C PHE A 465 21.33 0.20 -33.97
N GLN A 466 21.38 -1.13 -33.81
CA GLN A 466 22.39 -1.86 -33.02
C GLN A 466 22.46 -1.40 -31.57
N GLU A 467 21.34 -0.90 -31.04
CA GLU A 467 21.18 -0.37 -29.70
C GLU A 467 19.91 -0.88 -29.03
N HIS A 468 19.88 -0.84 -27.66
CA HIS A 468 18.73 -1.16 -26.85
C HIS A 468 18.10 0.11 -26.27
N TYR A 469 16.78 0.18 -26.27
CA TYR A 469 16.01 1.35 -25.83
C TYR A 469 15.12 1.00 -24.65
N THR A 470 14.86 1.98 -23.77
CA THR A 470 13.99 1.81 -22.57
C THR A 470 12.52 1.55 -22.90
N LEU A 471 12.12 1.76 -24.14
CA LEU A 471 10.81 1.54 -24.73
C LEU A 471 10.26 0.11 -24.51
N VAL A 472 11.16 -0.88 -24.41
CA VAL A 472 10.86 -2.31 -24.35
C VAL A 472 10.37 -2.82 -22.99
N LYS A 473 10.39 -2.00 -21.95
CA LYS A 473 10.20 -2.39 -20.55
C LYS A 473 8.95 -3.21 -20.30
N ASP A 474 7.80 -2.74 -20.78
CA ASP A 474 6.51 -3.37 -20.47
C ASP A 474 6.33 -4.67 -21.27
N ASP A 475 6.71 -4.67 -22.54
CA ASP A 475 6.63 -5.87 -23.38
C ASP A 475 7.60 -6.96 -22.89
N LEU A 476 8.80 -6.58 -22.49
CA LEU A 476 9.76 -7.50 -21.91
C LEU A 476 9.23 -8.15 -20.62
N LYS A 477 8.55 -7.35 -19.77
CA LYS A 477 7.89 -7.87 -18.56
C LYS A 477 6.81 -8.90 -18.90
N HIS A 478 5.98 -8.63 -19.91
CA HIS A 478 4.96 -9.58 -20.36
C HIS A 478 5.56 -10.86 -20.91
N ALA A 479 6.62 -10.75 -21.74
CA ALA A 479 7.33 -11.92 -22.24
C ALA A 479 7.90 -12.80 -21.11
N PHE A 480 8.51 -12.18 -20.09
CA PHE A 480 9.01 -12.88 -18.90
C PHE A 480 7.91 -13.56 -18.10
N GLU A 481 6.77 -12.89 -17.87
CA GLU A 481 5.65 -13.45 -17.13
C GLU A 481 5.05 -14.67 -17.84
N ILE A 482 4.94 -14.62 -19.17
CA ILE A 482 4.45 -15.76 -19.97
C ILE A 482 5.46 -16.91 -19.89
N ALA A 483 6.75 -16.66 -20.15
CA ALA A 483 7.80 -17.67 -20.09
C ALA A 483 7.89 -18.33 -18.71
N LYS A 484 7.75 -17.53 -17.64
CA LYS A 484 7.73 -18.05 -16.27
C LYS A 484 6.58 -19.04 -16.07
N ARG A 485 5.36 -18.69 -16.44
CA ARG A 485 4.20 -19.58 -16.33
C ARG A 485 4.37 -20.86 -17.18
N MET A 486 4.92 -20.73 -18.37
CA MET A 486 5.18 -21.89 -19.23
C MET A 486 6.13 -22.89 -18.56
N CYS A 487 7.22 -22.41 -17.94
CA CYS A 487 8.23 -23.27 -17.32
C CYS A 487 7.80 -23.77 -15.93
N GLU A 488 7.27 -22.88 -15.07
CA GLU A 488 6.98 -23.23 -13.68
C GLU A 488 5.60 -23.86 -13.49
N ASP A 489 4.55 -23.38 -14.19
CA ASP A 489 3.16 -23.80 -13.94
C ASP A 489 2.66 -24.88 -14.92
N TYR A 490 3.14 -24.87 -16.19
CA TYR A 490 2.54 -25.66 -17.25
C TYR A 490 3.44 -26.74 -17.82
N ALA A 491 4.66 -26.90 -17.33
CA ALA A 491 5.63 -27.85 -17.86
C ALA A 491 5.86 -27.70 -19.39
N MET A 492 5.81 -26.47 -19.91
CA MET A 492 5.99 -26.14 -21.33
C MET A 492 7.42 -25.65 -21.65
N GLY A 493 8.35 -25.78 -20.72
CA GLY A 493 9.79 -25.52 -20.91
C GLY A 493 10.51 -26.73 -21.49
N HIS A 494 11.85 -26.69 -21.47
CA HIS A 494 12.68 -27.84 -21.82
C HIS A 494 12.75 -28.89 -20.72
N LYS A 495 12.52 -28.48 -19.46
CA LYS A 495 12.50 -29.33 -18.28
C LYS A 495 11.05 -29.55 -17.83
N PHE A 496 10.75 -30.73 -17.29
CA PHE A 496 9.42 -31.02 -16.71
C PHE A 496 9.11 -30.15 -15.49
N ILE A 497 10.11 -29.90 -14.65
CA ILE A 497 10.07 -28.90 -13.59
C ILE A 497 11.06 -27.81 -14.01
N GLY A 498 10.53 -26.72 -14.54
CA GLY A 498 11.31 -25.63 -15.04
C GLY A 498 11.84 -24.73 -13.92
N ASP A 499 12.99 -24.18 -14.16
CA ASP A 499 13.65 -23.21 -13.31
C ASP A 499 13.98 -21.94 -14.11
N ARG A 500 14.64 -20.99 -13.46
CA ARG A 500 15.08 -19.77 -14.12
C ARG A 500 15.98 -20.03 -15.34
N THR A 501 16.80 -21.05 -15.29
CA THR A 501 17.71 -21.40 -16.40
C THR A 501 16.94 -21.93 -17.60
N ASP A 502 15.87 -22.66 -17.38
CA ASP A 502 14.96 -23.15 -18.42
C ASP A 502 14.21 -21.99 -19.11
N MET A 503 13.72 -21.04 -18.31
CA MET A 503 13.11 -19.83 -18.82
C MET A 503 14.07 -18.98 -19.68
N GLU A 504 15.31 -18.82 -19.22
CA GLU A 504 16.34 -18.10 -19.98
C GLU A 504 16.67 -18.81 -21.31
N ALA A 505 16.73 -20.15 -21.31
CA ALA A 505 16.94 -20.95 -22.52
C ALA A 505 15.77 -20.83 -23.50
N LEU A 506 14.53 -20.90 -23.01
CA LEU A 506 13.31 -20.71 -23.81
C LEU A 506 13.30 -19.34 -24.48
N LEU A 507 13.48 -18.28 -23.68
CA LEU A 507 13.50 -16.89 -24.20
C LEU A 507 14.64 -16.70 -25.22
N GLY A 508 15.82 -17.26 -24.95
CA GLY A 508 16.96 -17.18 -25.86
C GLY A 508 16.72 -17.88 -27.20
N THR A 509 16.00 -19.00 -27.20
CA THR A 509 15.60 -19.72 -28.42
C THR A 509 14.60 -18.92 -29.22
N LEU A 510 13.51 -18.46 -28.58
CA LEU A 510 12.46 -17.67 -29.23
C LEU A 510 12.99 -16.33 -29.75
N TYR A 511 13.93 -15.70 -29.04
CA TYR A 511 14.61 -14.50 -29.49
C TYR A 511 15.39 -14.72 -30.78
N LYS A 512 16.18 -15.80 -30.88
CA LYS A 512 16.97 -16.12 -32.07
C LYS A 512 16.07 -16.38 -33.27
N GLU A 513 15.03 -17.21 -33.11
CA GLU A 513 14.06 -17.49 -34.16
C GLU A 513 13.37 -16.21 -34.67
N GLN A 514 12.95 -15.36 -33.74
CA GLN A 514 12.27 -14.13 -34.08
C GLN A 514 13.20 -13.08 -34.72
N LYS A 515 14.47 -13.09 -34.32
CA LYS A 515 15.50 -12.21 -34.93
C LYS A 515 15.77 -12.59 -36.38
N GLU A 516 15.83 -13.88 -36.70
CA GLU A 516 15.98 -14.36 -38.08
C GLU A 516 14.74 -14.02 -38.90
N PHE A 517 13.53 -14.26 -38.37
CA PHE A 517 12.28 -13.92 -39.03
C PHE A 517 12.18 -12.42 -39.40
N LEU A 518 12.44 -11.53 -38.45
CA LEU A 518 12.41 -10.08 -38.64
C LEU A 518 13.57 -9.58 -39.51
N GLY A 519 14.72 -10.25 -39.43
CA GLY A 519 15.87 -9.93 -40.28
C GLY A 519 15.55 -10.03 -41.77
N ASN A 520 14.77 -11.06 -42.17
CA ASN A 520 14.32 -11.29 -43.53
C ASN A 520 13.13 -10.37 -43.93
N SER A 521 12.51 -9.69 -43.00
CA SER A 521 11.27 -8.91 -43.22
C SER A 521 11.42 -7.42 -42.94
N LYS A 522 12.65 -6.90 -42.89
CA LYS A 522 12.92 -5.49 -42.59
C LYS A 522 12.16 -4.50 -43.46
N MET A 523 12.10 -4.75 -44.77
CA MET A 523 11.44 -3.87 -45.73
C MET A 523 9.93 -3.76 -45.48
N GLN A 524 9.27 -4.88 -45.16
CA GLN A 524 7.85 -4.92 -44.87
C GLN A 524 7.53 -4.16 -43.58
N VAL A 525 8.34 -4.34 -42.54
CA VAL A 525 8.19 -3.61 -41.28
C VAL A 525 8.39 -2.11 -41.46
N GLU A 526 9.38 -1.70 -42.24
CA GLU A 526 9.64 -0.29 -42.56
C GLU A 526 8.49 0.36 -43.35
N ALA A 527 7.89 -0.37 -44.30
CA ALA A 527 6.72 0.11 -45.03
C ALA A 527 5.51 0.36 -44.11
N ILE A 528 5.25 -0.56 -43.19
CA ILE A 528 4.18 -0.37 -42.16
C ILE A 528 4.52 0.84 -41.28
N ALA A 529 5.78 0.99 -40.86
CA ALA A 529 6.22 2.08 -40.01
C ALA A 529 6.03 3.46 -40.64
N LYS A 530 6.33 3.61 -41.93
CA LYS A 530 6.11 4.86 -42.67
C LYS A 530 4.64 5.29 -42.65
N VAL A 531 3.71 4.37 -42.90
CA VAL A 531 2.27 4.68 -42.88
C VAL A 531 1.77 4.91 -41.46
N LEU A 532 2.32 4.20 -40.47
CA LEU A 532 1.98 4.40 -39.09
C LEU A 532 2.43 5.77 -38.55
N LEU A 533 3.58 6.28 -39.02
CA LEU A 533 4.04 7.64 -38.71
C LEU A 533 3.08 8.72 -39.19
N GLU A 534 2.54 8.55 -40.41
CA GLU A 534 1.63 9.53 -40.99
C GLU A 534 0.24 9.51 -40.35
N LYS A 535 -0.27 8.31 -40.10
CA LYS A 535 -1.66 8.12 -39.63
C LYS A 535 -1.81 7.95 -38.14
N GLU A 536 -0.73 7.77 -37.37
CA GLU A 536 -0.65 7.44 -35.94
C GLU A 536 -1.43 6.19 -35.53
N LYS A 537 -2.25 5.64 -36.41
CA LYS A 537 -3.04 4.41 -36.23
C LYS A 537 -3.26 3.69 -37.54
N LEU A 538 -3.24 2.35 -37.54
CA LEU A 538 -3.53 1.49 -38.67
C LEU A 538 -4.47 0.37 -38.25
N SER A 539 -5.52 0.14 -39.06
CA SER A 539 -6.35 -1.08 -38.89
C SER A 539 -5.62 -2.31 -39.42
N LYS A 540 -6.02 -3.49 -38.94
CA LYS A 540 -5.51 -4.78 -39.46
C LYS A 540 -5.68 -4.88 -41.00
N ILE A 541 -6.81 -4.40 -41.54
CA ILE A 541 -7.10 -4.41 -42.99
C ILE A 541 -6.12 -3.51 -43.75
N GLN A 542 -5.89 -2.29 -43.29
CA GLN A 542 -4.92 -1.37 -43.91
C GLN A 542 -3.50 -1.94 -43.92
N MET A 543 -3.12 -2.61 -42.82
CA MET A 543 -1.82 -3.28 -42.76
C MET A 543 -1.73 -4.43 -43.76
N GLN A 544 -2.80 -5.22 -43.93
CA GLN A 544 -2.86 -6.27 -44.97
C GLN A 544 -2.70 -5.72 -46.37
N GLU A 545 -3.32 -4.58 -46.68
CA GLU A 545 -3.17 -3.91 -47.97
C GLU A 545 -1.71 -3.51 -48.25
N ILE A 546 -1.01 -2.97 -47.24
CA ILE A 546 0.41 -2.64 -47.32
C ILE A 546 1.25 -3.90 -47.61
N LEU A 547 0.97 -5.00 -46.89
CA LEU A 547 1.71 -6.25 -47.07
C LEU A 547 1.47 -6.91 -48.44
N ARG A 548 0.29 -6.79 -49.02
CA ARG A 548 -0.04 -7.30 -50.35
C ARG A 548 0.82 -6.67 -51.46
N SER A 549 1.36 -5.46 -51.26
CA SER A 549 2.25 -4.82 -52.24
C SER A 549 3.66 -5.43 -52.29
N PHE A 550 3.97 -6.37 -51.37
CA PHE A 550 5.25 -7.10 -51.30
C PHE A 550 5.16 -8.55 -51.76
N VAL A 551 3.94 -9.03 -52.07
CA VAL A 551 3.67 -10.35 -52.62
C VAL A 551 3.47 -10.19 -54.15
#